data_1f1385a9bd255ab9f3804975a478c786
#
_entry.id   1f1385a9bd255ab9f3804975a478c786
#
_cell.length_a   1.000
_cell.length_b   1.000
_cell.length_c   1.000
_cell.angle_alpha   90.00
_cell.angle_beta   90.00
_cell.angle_gamma   90.00
#
_symmetry.space_group_name_H-M   'P 1'
#
loop_
_entity.id
_entity.type
_entity.pdbx_description
1 polymer ?
#
loop_
_entity_poly.entity_id
_entity_poly.type
_entity_poly.pdbx_seq_one_letter_code
_entity_poly.pdbx_strand_id
1 'polypeptide(L)'
;MAQETMSFQAEVKQLLNLMIHSLYSNKEIFLRELISNASDAADKLRFEAIENSALYENDSNLRIRVSYDKAARTITLDDNGIGMSRDEAIANLGTIARSGTKEFFGKLSGDQQKDAALIGQFGVGFYSGFIVADKITVETRRAGLPASEGVRWESAGEGDFAVEQIERAARGTTITLHLRADEDDLLSSHRLKSIIQKYSDHVALPILMAKEEWDAEKSEMVTKDEDETVNQASALWTRSKNDITEEQYKQFYQHLSHDHQDPLTWTHNRVEGRSEYTQLLYVPTHAPFDMFNRDHRGGLKLYVKRVFIMDDAEQLLPAYLRFVKGVVDSADLPLNVSREILQESRDVKAIREGVTKRSLSMLEELANSDNEADKEKYAGFWKEFGQVLKEGIGEDFANRERIAKLVRFASTHTETPEQTVSLADYVSRMKPEQTKIYYVTADTWQAATHSPHLEVFRKKGVEVLLLTDRVDEWMLSFLNEFDGKPLQSVARGDLDLGALNDEEKQAQEKVGEEFKPLVDKMKEALKDKAKDVRLTFRLTDSPSCLVADDGEMSGYLQRMLKAAGQDAPSFHPILEVNPEHALVKGLHADSANFDDWCHLLFDQALLAEGGALEDPASFVKRTNALLLARAG
;
A
#
# COMPACT_ATOMS: atom_id res chain seq x y z
N MET A 1 39.94 -35.08 28.59
CA MET A 1 39.87 -33.67 29.01
C MET A 1 38.45 -33.43 29.46
N ALA A 2 38.26 -32.99 30.70
CA ALA A 2 36.92 -32.65 31.18
C ALA A 2 36.49 -31.32 30.53
N GLN A 3 35.29 -31.29 29.97
CA GLN A 3 34.67 -30.09 29.44
C GLN A 3 34.23 -29.23 30.62
N GLU A 4 34.74 -28.04 30.74
CA GLU A 4 34.35 -27.07 31.76
C GLU A 4 33.36 -26.08 31.16
N THR A 5 32.19 -25.95 31.77
CA THR A 5 31.15 -25.01 31.33
C THR A 5 31.28 -23.74 32.16
N MET A 6 31.55 -22.62 31.48
CA MET A 6 31.64 -21.29 32.08
C MET A 6 30.43 -20.43 31.71
N SER A 7 30.01 -19.56 32.63
CA SER A 7 28.91 -18.59 32.35
C SER A 7 29.50 -17.32 31.75
N PHE A 8 28.72 -16.69 30.81
CA PHE A 8 29.04 -15.36 30.30
C PHE A 8 28.92 -14.32 31.41
N GLN A 9 29.82 -13.38 31.46
CA GLN A 9 29.76 -12.19 32.31
C GLN A 9 29.36 -10.99 31.47
N ALA A 10 28.55 -10.06 32.02
CA ALA A 10 28.09 -8.87 31.33
C ALA A 10 28.55 -7.61 32.07
N GLU A 11 29.05 -6.63 31.29
CA GLU A 11 29.29 -5.28 31.79
C GLU A 11 27.99 -4.47 31.70
N VAL A 12 27.36 -4.26 32.85
CA VAL A 12 26.03 -3.62 32.96
C VAL A 12 26.02 -2.22 32.36
N LYS A 13 27.07 -1.42 32.60
CA LYS A 13 27.17 -0.05 32.04
C LYS A 13 27.21 -0.05 30.51
N GLN A 14 27.94 -0.96 29.88
CA GLN A 14 28.01 -1.06 28.42
C GLN A 14 26.70 -1.56 27.84
N LEU A 15 26.04 -2.52 28.49
CA LEU A 15 24.71 -3.00 28.08
C LEU A 15 23.68 -1.87 28.14
N LEU A 16 23.63 -1.11 29.22
CA LEU A 16 22.75 0.06 29.33
C LEU A 16 23.03 1.07 28.22
N ASN A 17 24.28 1.37 27.95
CA ASN A 17 24.67 2.32 26.90
C ASN A 17 24.23 1.83 25.50
N LEU A 18 24.41 0.54 25.18
CA LEU A 18 23.93 -0.05 23.93
C LEU A 18 22.40 0.01 23.84
N MET A 19 21.70 -0.25 24.94
CA MET A 19 20.22 -0.18 24.97
C MET A 19 19.71 1.26 24.79
N ILE A 20 20.36 2.22 25.42
CA ILE A 20 19.95 3.64 25.35
C ILE A 20 20.23 4.23 23.96
N HIS A 21 21.39 3.92 23.37
CA HIS A 21 21.85 4.61 22.14
C HIS A 21 21.70 3.80 20.84
N SER A 22 21.49 2.49 20.90
CA SER A 22 21.47 1.64 19.70
C SER A 22 20.17 0.89 19.48
N LEU A 23 19.32 0.78 20.50
CA LEU A 23 18.11 -0.04 20.42
C LEU A 23 16.95 0.72 19.78
N TYR A 24 16.88 2.02 19.95
CA TYR A 24 15.79 2.87 19.50
C TYR A 24 16.28 3.90 18.48
N SER A 25 15.60 3.95 17.33
CA SER A 25 15.90 4.92 16.27
C SER A 25 15.26 6.28 16.50
N ASN A 26 14.18 6.34 17.30
CA ASN A 26 13.42 7.55 17.59
C ASN A 26 13.34 7.78 19.11
N LYS A 27 13.82 8.95 19.55
CA LYS A 27 13.79 9.33 20.98
C LYS A 27 12.37 9.43 21.56
N GLU A 28 11.36 9.77 20.78
CA GLU A 28 9.94 9.91 21.24
C GLU A 28 9.38 8.64 21.89
N ILE A 29 9.97 7.50 21.57
CA ILE A 29 9.54 6.18 22.07
C ILE A 29 9.61 6.07 23.60
N PHE A 30 10.47 6.89 24.27
CA PHE A 30 10.52 6.88 25.74
C PHE A 30 9.14 7.05 26.38
N LEU A 31 8.34 7.98 25.87
CA LEU A 31 7.03 8.27 26.43
C LEU A 31 6.03 7.14 26.16
N ARG A 32 6.08 6.53 24.95
CA ARG A 32 5.30 5.33 24.63
C ARG A 32 5.57 4.19 25.60
N GLU A 33 6.83 3.90 25.86
CA GLU A 33 7.21 2.78 26.75
C GLU A 33 6.81 3.03 28.20
N LEU A 34 6.96 4.27 28.70
CA LEU A 34 6.53 4.61 30.04
C LEU A 34 5.01 4.57 30.21
N ILE A 35 4.25 5.08 29.23
CA ILE A 35 2.78 5.00 29.22
C ILE A 35 2.32 3.53 29.13
N SER A 36 2.99 2.70 28.33
CA SER A 36 2.68 1.27 28.24
C SER A 36 2.89 0.55 29.58
N ASN A 37 3.97 0.88 30.30
CA ASN A 37 4.24 0.31 31.62
C ASN A 37 3.19 0.76 32.65
N ALA A 38 2.75 2.02 32.60
CA ALA A 38 1.69 2.54 33.45
C ALA A 38 0.34 1.87 33.16
N SER A 39 0.04 1.60 31.88
CA SER A 39 -1.15 0.84 31.48
C SER A 39 -1.11 -0.59 32.02
N ASP A 40 0.03 -1.27 31.91
CA ASP A 40 0.22 -2.62 32.48
C ASP A 40 0.05 -2.63 33.99
N ALA A 41 0.50 -1.59 34.70
CA ALA A 41 0.33 -1.45 36.15
C ALA A 41 -1.16 -1.30 36.53
N ALA A 42 -1.93 -0.57 35.74
CA ALA A 42 -3.37 -0.43 35.93
C ALA A 42 -4.11 -1.75 35.65
N ASP A 43 -3.75 -2.48 34.59
CA ASP A 43 -4.37 -3.76 34.26
C ASP A 43 -4.06 -4.84 35.32
N LYS A 44 -2.84 -4.84 35.88
CA LYS A 44 -2.52 -5.68 37.06
C LYS A 44 -3.39 -5.36 38.24
N LEU A 45 -3.61 -4.07 38.55
CA LEU A 45 -4.48 -3.65 39.62
C LEU A 45 -5.92 -4.12 39.39
N ARG A 46 -6.45 -3.94 38.17
CA ARG A 46 -7.79 -4.41 37.80
C ARG A 46 -7.93 -5.91 38.06
N PHE A 47 -6.93 -6.66 37.64
CA PHE A 47 -6.94 -8.13 37.81
C PHE A 47 -6.87 -8.56 39.27
N GLU A 48 -5.92 -8.02 40.06
CA GLU A 48 -5.81 -8.36 41.48
C GLU A 48 -7.02 -7.85 42.29
N ALA A 49 -7.64 -6.75 41.88
CA ALA A 49 -8.83 -6.21 42.49
C ALA A 49 -10.12 -7.02 42.24
N ILE A 50 -10.13 -7.94 41.29
CA ILE A 50 -11.22 -8.93 41.10
C ILE A 50 -11.37 -9.78 42.37
N GLU A 51 -10.25 -10.20 42.96
CA GLU A 51 -10.24 -10.97 44.21
C GLU A 51 -10.31 -10.08 45.46
N ASN A 52 -9.73 -8.88 45.39
CA ASN A 52 -9.65 -7.95 46.53
C ASN A 52 -9.89 -6.49 46.12
N SER A 53 -11.14 -6.08 46.05
CA SER A 53 -11.52 -4.71 45.66
C SER A 53 -10.96 -3.59 46.59
N ALA A 54 -10.50 -3.91 47.81
CA ALA A 54 -9.88 -2.95 48.71
C ALA A 54 -8.54 -2.39 48.14
N LEU A 55 -7.92 -3.06 47.17
CA LEU A 55 -6.72 -2.56 46.50
C LEU A 55 -6.95 -1.26 45.73
N TYR A 56 -8.19 -0.91 45.40
CA TYR A 56 -8.50 0.41 44.79
C TYR A 56 -8.36 1.57 45.78
N GLU A 57 -8.27 1.33 47.08
CA GLU A 57 -8.04 2.36 48.09
C GLU A 57 -8.94 3.60 47.94
N ASN A 58 -10.23 3.39 47.58
CA ASN A 58 -11.25 4.41 47.29
C ASN A 58 -11.04 5.25 46.02
N ASP A 59 -10.08 4.89 45.15
CA ASP A 59 -9.88 5.50 43.83
C ASP A 59 -9.87 4.44 42.75
N SER A 60 -11.04 4.11 42.19
CA SER A 60 -11.22 3.16 41.11
C SER A 60 -11.05 3.79 39.71
N ASN A 61 -10.90 5.10 39.61
CA ASN A 61 -10.74 5.82 38.35
C ASN A 61 -9.27 5.78 37.91
N LEU A 62 -8.91 4.71 37.22
CA LEU A 62 -7.55 4.49 36.72
C LEU A 62 -7.20 5.50 35.62
N ARG A 63 -6.02 6.10 35.73
CA ARG A 63 -5.55 7.16 34.84
C ARG A 63 -4.04 7.25 34.83
N ILE A 64 -3.51 7.89 33.78
CA ILE A 64 -2.12 8.30 33.67
C ILE A 64 -2.10 9.82 33.58
N ARG A 65 -1.20 10.49 34.30
CA ARG A 65 -1.00 11.93 34.19
C ARG A 65 0.40 12.23 33.71
N VAL A 66 0.53 13.09 32.69
CA VAL A 66 1.81 13.56 32.18
C VAL A 66 1.91 15.05 32.42
N SER A 67 3.01 15.50 33.01
CA SER A 67 3.28 16.91 33.28
C SER A 67 4.73 17.25 33.02
N TYR A 68 5.05 18.53 32.90
CA TYR A 68 6.42 19.01 32.76
C TYR A 68 6.64 20.27 33.56
N ASP A 69 7.89 20.49 33.98
CA ASP A 69 8.35 21.71 34.63
C ASP A 69 9.56 22.27 33.89
N LYS A 70 9.39 23.46 33.29
CA LYS A 70 10.45 24.15 32.54
C LYS A 70 11.59 24.61 33.43
N ALA A 71 11.31 25.03 34.67
CA ALA A 71 12.34 25.54 35.57
C ALA A 71 13.21 24.41 36.13
N ALA A 72 12.57 23.31 36.52
CA ALA A 72 13.24 22.11 37.02
C ALA A 72 13.79 21.24 35.87
N ARG A 73 13.37 21.51 34.61
CA ARG A 73 13.71 20.70 33.41
C ARG A 73 13.32 19.25 33.57
N THR A 74 12.09 19.00 34.00
CA THR A 74 11.59 17.65 34.25
C THR A 74 10.32 17.35 33.47
N ILE A 75 10.16 16.07 33.10
CA ILE A 75 8.89 15.48 32.70
C ILE A 75 8.51 14.47 33.77
N THR A 76 7.24 14.52 34.23
CA THR A 76 6.74 13.59 35.22
C THR A 76 5.56 12.82 34.65
N LEU A 77 5.62 11.48 34.77
CA LEU A 77 4.54 10.57 34.47
C LEU A 77 4.07 9.93 35.79
N ASP A 78 2.78 10.03 36.07
CA ASP A 78 2.13 9.51 37.27
C ASP A 78 1.01 8.56 36.90
N ASP A 79 0.99 7.35 37.48
CA ASP A 79 -0.10 6.38 37.40
C ASP A 79 -0.65 6.03 38.75
N ASN A 80 -1.94 5.76 38.84
CA ASN A 80 -2.60 5.23 40.03
C ASN A 80 -2.87 3.72 39.93
N GLY A 81 -1.97 2.98 39.26
CA GLY A 81 -1.99 1.52 39.10
C GLY A 81 -1.60 0.79 40.39
N ILE A 82 -1.13 -0.46 40.22
CA ILE A 82 -0.79 -1.38 41.34
C ILE A 82 0.38 -0.87 42.18
N GLY A 83 1.33 -0.12 41.57
CA GLY A 83 2.59 0.29 42.23
C GLY A 83 3.52 -0.90 42.47
N MET A 84 4.60 -0.62 43.26
CA MET A 84 5.61 -1.62 43.61
C MET A 84 5.97 -1.53 45.10
N SER A 85 6.20 -2.68 45.74
CA SER A 85 6.90 -2.79 47.01
C SER A 85 8.40 -2.55 46.83
N ARG A 86 9.14 -2.39 47.93
CA ARG A 86 10.61 -2.19 47.89
C ARG A 86 11.33 -3.32 47.14
N ASP A 87 10.97 -4.57 47.41
CA ASP A 87 11.61 -5.72 46.77
C ASP A 87 11.24 -5.82 45.27
N GLU A 88 10.02 -5.49 44.91
CA GLU A 88 9.60 -5.41 43.50
C GLU A 88 10.31 -4.27 42.76
N ALA A 89 10.47 -3.09 43.37
CA ALA A 89 11.20 -1.98 42.77
C ALA A 89 12.67 -2.34 42.52
N ILE A 90 13.36 -2.93 43.49
CA ILE A 90 14.72 -3.42 43.34
C ILE A 90 14.80 -4.48 42.23
N ALA A 91 13.88 -5.42 42.22
CA ALA A 91 13.88 -6.52 41.26
C ALA A 91 13.58 -6.08 39.82
N ASN A 92 12.56 -5.21 39.64
CA ASN A 92 12.06 -4.82 38.31
C ASN A 92 12.82 -3.63 37.71
N LEU A 93 13.30 -2.69 38.52
CA LEU A 93 14.03 -1.50 38.05
C LEU A 93 15.57 -1.68 38.15
N GLY A 94 16.02 -2.59 39.00
CA GLY A 94 17.45 -2.87 39.21
C GLY A 94 18.00 -4.04 38.39
N THR A 95 17.16 -4.75 37.62
CA THR A 95 17.61 -5.87 36.78
C THR A 95 17.19 -5.65 35.33
N ILE A 96 18.19 -5.50 34.46
CA ILE A 96 17.97 -5.30 33.00
C ILE A 96 17.35 -6.55 32.41
N ALA A 97 16.38 -6.36 31.47
CA ALA A 97 15.63 -7.40 30.79
C ALA A 97 14.79 -8.31 31.74
N ARG A 98 14.49 -7.85 32.93
CA ARG A 98 13.50 -8.46 33.82
C ARG A 98 12.16 -7.75 33.67
N SER A 99 11.11 -8.51 33.38
CA SER A 99 9.76 -7.97 33.22
C SER A 99 8.82 -8.55 34.28
N GLY A 100 8.40 -7.69 35.22
CA GLY A 100 7.33 -8.02 36.17
C GLY A 100 6.00 -8.29 35.47
N THR A 101 5.76 -7.73 34.30
CA THR A 101 4.62 -8.00 33.42
C THR A 101 4.66 -9.42 32.86
N LYS A 102 5.83 -9.90 32.43
CA LYS A 102 6.01 -11.28 31.96
C LYS A 102 5.83 -12.30 33.07
N GLU A 103 6.35 -12.00 34.27
CA GLU A 103 6.17 -12.85 35.45
C GLU A 103 4.69 -12.94 35.88
N PHE A 104 3.98 -11.83 35.80
CA PHE A 104 2.54 -11.78 36.09
C PHE A 104 1.75 -12.55 35.01
N PHE A 105 2.05 -12.37 33.72
CA PHE A 105 1.43 -13.08 32.63
C PHE A 105 1.56 -14.61 32.76
N GLY A 106 2.70 -15.08 33.24
CA GLY A 106 2.93 -16.50 33.52
C GLY A 106 2.08 -17.09 34.66
N LYS A 107 1.48 -16.25 35.50
CA LYS A 107 0.58 -16.67 36.61
C LYS A 107 -0.89 -16.73 36.17
N LEU A 108 -1.25 -16.14 35.05
CA LEU A 108 -2.60 -16.14 34.52
C LEU A 108 -2.95 -17.49 33.89
N SER A 109 -4.18 -17.94 34.03
CA SER A 109 -4.69 -19.17 33.39
C SER A 109 -5.29 -18.89 32.01
N GLY A 110 -5.18 -19.80 31.08
CA GLY A 110 -5.72 -19.85 29.71
C GLY A 110 -6.55 -18.68 29.17
N ASP A 111 -7.81 -18.57 29.58
CA ASP A 111 -8.68 -17.49 29.09
C ASP A 111 -8.30 -16.12 29.65
N GLN A 112 -7.78 -16.05 30.87
CA GLN A 112 -7.30 -14.81 31.48
C GLN A 112 -6.06 -14.24 30.76
N GLN A 113 -5.22 -15.11 30.18
CA GLN A 113 -4.09 -14.67 29.37
C GLN A 113 -4.52 -13.98 28.06
N LYS A 114 -5.65 -14.43 27.48
CA LYS A 114 -6.21 -13.83 26.27
C LYS A 114 -6.81 -12.44 26.52
N ASP A 115 -7.42 -12.27 27.68
CA ASP A 115 -8.06 -11.00 28.06
C ASP A 115 -7.06 -9.95 28.57
N ALA A 116 -5.87 -10.37 28.99
CA ALA A 116 -4.84 -9.46 29.51
C ALA A 116 -4.09 -8.76 28.36
N ALA A 117 -4.36 -7.48 28.16
CA ALA A 117 -3.73 -6.63 27.16
C ALA A 117 -2.30 -6.17 27.53
N LEU A 118 -1.56 -6.97 28.33
CA LEU A 118 -0.25 -6.61 28.85
C LEU A 118 0.82 -6.48 27.75
N ILE A 119 1.59 -5.39 27.78
CA ILE A 119 2.45 -4.94 26.68
C ILE A 119 3.94 -5.11 27.03
N GLY A 120 4.36 -4.81 28.26
CA GLY A 120 5.75 -4.70 28.71
C GLY A 120 6.46 -6.02 28.96
N GLN A 121 6.64 -6.87 27.95
CA GLN A 121 7.19 -8.22 28.10
C GLN A 121 8.72 -8.30 28.11
N PHE A 122 9.43 -7.31 27.57
CA PHE A 122 10.90 -7.37 27.39
C PHE A 122 11.70 -6.87 28.59
N GLY A 123 11.12 -6.08 29.49
CA GLY A 123 11.80 -5.53 30.66
C GLY A 123 12.91 -4.52 30.35
N VAL A 124 12.82 -3.87 29.18
CA VAL A 124 13.81 -2.87 28.73
C VAL A 124 13.18 -1.50 28.48
N GLY A 125 11.87 -1.41 28.30
CA GLY A 125 11.18 -0.18 27.93
C GLY A 125 11.38 0.96 28.94
N PHE A 126 11.48 0.66 30.24
CA PHE A 126 11.75 1.66 31.28
C PHE A 126 13.04 2.43 31.03
N TYR A 127 14.10 1.74 30.61
CA TYR A 127 15.41 2.37 30.38
C TYR A 127 15.44 3.30 29.17
N SER A 128 14.41 3.29 28.31
CA SER A 128 14.28 4.27 27.22
C SER A 128 14.18 5.71 27.75
N GLY A 129 13.75 5.90 28.99
CA GLY A 129 13.76 7.22 29.65
C GLY A 129 15.15 7.88 29.70
N PHE A 130 16.22 7.09 29.75
CA PHE A 130 17.60 7.60 29.73
C PHE A 130 18.06 8.11 28.36
N ILE A 131 17.26 7.92 27.29
CA ILE A 131 17.53 8.54 25.99
C ILE A 131 17.44 10.06 26.10
N VAL A 132 16.48 10.56 26.92
CA VAL A 132 16.18 11.99 27.06
C VAL A 132 16.56 12.55 28.43
N ALA A 133 16.89 11.71 29.40
CA ALA A 133 17.16 12.12 30.78
C ALA A 133 18.57 11.72 31.25
N ASP A 134 19.19 12.60 32.02
CA ASP A 134 20.46 12.32 32.72
C ASP A 134 20.24 11.58 34.04
N LYS A 135 19.05 11.68 34.58
CA LYS A 135 18.65 11.05 35.84
C LYS A 135 17.16 10.72 35.81
N ILE A 136 16.80 9.56 36.36
CA ILE A 136 15.42 9.13 36.56
C ILE A 136 15.18 8.90 38.06
N THR A 137 14.10 9.50 38.58
CA THR A 137 13.60 9.27 39.94
C THR A 137 12.26 8.56 39.84
N VAL A 138 12.06 7.46 40.55
CA VAL A 138 10.82 6.69 40.63
C VAL A 138 10.35 6.67 42.07
N GLU A 139 9.15 7.16 42.31
CA GLU A 139 8.48 7.06 43.60
C GLU A 139 7.26 6.15 43.47
N THR A 140 7.20 5.10 44.25
CA THR A 140 6.17 4.07 44.11
C THR A 140 5.70 3.53 45.46
N ARG A 141 4.44 3.11 45.52
CA ARG A 141 3.89 2.34 46.63
C ARG A 141 2.88 1.32 46.08
N ARG A 142 3.08 0.06 46.47
CA ARG A 142 2.16 -0.99 46.07
C ARG A 142 0.82 -0.83 46.77
N ALA A 143 -0.26 -1.05 46.06
CA ALA A 143 -1.63 -1.08 46.59
C ALA A 143 -1.76 -2.07 47.76
N GLY A 144 -2.46 -1.63 48.79
CA GLY A 144 -2.65 -2.40 50.04
C GLY A 144 -1.50 -2.28 51.05
N LEU A 145 -0.39 -1.65 50.74
CA LEU A 145 0.66 -1.34 51.71
C LEU A 145 0.41 0.01 52.39
N PRO A 146 0.85 0.21 53.66
CA PRO A 146 0.72 1.48 54.35
C PRO A 146 1.57 2.58 53.70
N ALA A 147 1.25 3.86 53.98
CA ALA A 147 1.96 5.02 53.39
C ALA A 147 3.46 5.03 53.69
N SER A 148 3.86 4.49 54.87
CA SER A 148 5.26 4.37 55.28
C SER A 148 6.10 3.37 54.48
N GLU A 149 5.45 2.53 53.65
CA GLU A 149 6.10 1.55 52.75
C GLU A 149 6.31 2.10 51.32
N GLY A 150 6.20 3.40 51.14
CA GLY A 150 6.61 4.08 49.92
C GLY A 150 8.10 3.93 49.62
N VAL A 151 8.47 3.90 48.38
CA VAL A 151 9.85 3.67 47.93
C VAL A 151 10.24 4.72 46.90
N ARG A 152 11.42 5.32 47.08
CA ARG A 152 12.08 6.12 46.04
C ARG A 152 13.27 5.33 45.51
N TRP A 153 13.30 5.16 44.20
CA TRP A 153 14.40 4.61 43.42
C TRP A 153 15.00 5.71 42.56
N GLU A 154 16.30 5.80 42.44
CA GLU A 154 16.98 6.84 41.66
C GLU A 154 18.22 6.28 40.99
N SER A 155 18.44 6.63 39.70
CA SER A 155 19.63 6.28 38.95
C SER A 155 19.98 7.33 37.91
N ALA A 156 21.28 7.46 37.60
CA ALA A 156 21.80 8.22 36.45
C ALA A 156 22.05 7.35 35.21
N GLY A 157 21.67 6.06 35.24
CA GLY A 157 21.87 5.14 34.09
C GLY A 157 23.33 4.67 33.94
N GLU A 158 24.17 4.85 34.96
CA GLU A 158 25.59 4.49 34.91
C GLU A 158 25.92 3.12 35.51
N GLY A 159 24.90 2.32 35.83
CA GLY A 159 25.03 0.95 36.31
C GLY A 159 24.73 0.76 37.78
N ASP A 160 24.49 1.84 38.54
CA ASP A 160 24.11 1.86 39.94
C ASP A 160 22.78 2.62 40.14
N PHE A 161 22.13 2.31 41.24
CA PHE A 161 20.91 2.96 41.67
C PHE A 161 20.84 3.06 43.21
N ALA A 162 20.14 4.07 43.69
CA ALA A 162 19.83 4.23 45.09
C ALA A 162 18.35 3.86 45.38
N VAL A 163 18.11 3.30 46.57
CA VAL A 163 16.73 2.99 47.03
C VAL A 163 16.55 3.51 48.44
N GLU A 164 15.51 4.34 48.62
CA GLU A 164 15.16 4.94 49.90
C GLU A 164 13.70 4.60 50.22
N GLN A 165 13.38 4.40 51.51
CA GLN A 165 12.01 4.30 52.00
C GLN A 165 11.46 5.68 52.25
N ILE A 166 10.29 5.98 51.74
CA ILE A 166 9.64 7.29 51.84
C ILE A 166 8.20 7.16 52.36
N GLU A 167 7.61 8.26 52.84
CA GLU A 167 6.20 8.34 53.08
C GLU A 167 5.46 8.71 51.79
N ARG A 168 4.55 7.82 51.32
CA ARG A 168 3.75 8.04 50.12
C ARG A 168 2.31 7.61 50.36
N ALA A 169 1.39 8.57 50.44
CA ALA A 169 -0.03 8.32 50.73
C ALA A 169 -0.74 7.62 49.57
N ALA A 170 -0.47 8.01 48.31
CA ALA A 170 -1.11 7.45 47.14
C ALA A 170 -0.43 6.14 46.71
N ARG A 171 -1.21 5.13 46.28
CA ARG A 171 -0.70 3.97 45.55
C ARG A 171 -0.25 4.37 44.12
N GLY A 172 0.41 3.47 43.40
CA GLY A 172 0.83 3.70 42.03
C GLY A 172 2.29 4.14 41.90
N THR A 173 2.66 4.67 40.75
CA THR A 173 4.06 5.03 40.47
C THR A 173 4.15 6.40 39.83
N THR A 174 5.08 7.22 40.32
CA THR A 174 5.50 8.48 39.70
C THR A 174 6.92 8.36 39.18
N ILE A 175 7.10 8.65 37.91
CA ILE A 175 8.41 8.64 37.23
C ILE A 175 8.75 10.07 36.85
N THR A 176 9.87 10.59 37.37
CA THR A 176 10.38 11.92 37.03
C THR A 176 11.66 11.78 36.22
N LEU A 177 11.63 12.28 35.00
CA LEU A 177 12.76 12.35 34.07
C LEU A 177 13.43 13.73 34.23
N HIS A 178 14.69 13.76 34.64
CA HIS A 178 15.50 14.98 34.66
C HIS A 178 16.19 15.11 33.31
N LEU A 179 15.72 16.02 32.47
CA LEU A 179 16.08 16.08 31.05
C LEU A 179 17.52 16.54 30.82
N ARG A 180 18.14 15.96 29.80
CA ARG A 180 19.42 16.40 29.25
C ARG A 180 19.34 17.83 28.74
N ALA A 181 20.48 18.50 28.67
CA ALA A 181 20.56 19.91 28.28
C ALA A 181 20.06 20.21 26.86
N ASP A 182 20.09 19.23 25.97
CA ASP A 182 19.69 19.32 24.57
C ASP A 182 18.24 18.86 24.29
N GLU A 183 17.44 18.55 25.32
CA GLU A 183 16.09 18.01 25.19
C GLU A 183 14.98 19.02 25.59
N ASP A 184 15.25 20.31 25.52
CA ASP A 184 14.30 21.37 25.88
C ASP A 184 13.04 21.42 25.00
N ASP A 185 13.09 20.88 23.79
CA ASP A 185 11.92 20.77 22.89
C ASP A 185 10.78 19.94 23.50
N LEU A 186 11.09 19.02 24.41
CA LEU A 186 10.13 18.20 25.13
C LEU A 186 9.39 18.94 26.25
N LEU A 187 9.89 20.10 26.71
CA LEU A 187 9.27 20.94 27.73
C LEU A 187 8.14 21.81 27.15
N SER A 188 7.25 21.17 26.42
CA SER A 188 6.12 21.81 25.73
C SER A 188 4.88 20.92 25.76
N SER A 189 3.75 21.47 26.19
CA SER A 189 2.46 20.77 26.18
C SER A 189 2.11 20.27 24.78
N HIS A 190 2.26 21.12 23.75
CA HIS A 190 2.00 20.73 22.36
C HIS A 190 2.85 19.53 21.92
N ARG A 191 4.14 19.53 22.27
CA ARG A 191 5.07 18.46 21.89
C ARG A 191 4.70 17.13 22.56
N LEU A 192 4.45 17.16 23.88
CA LEU A 192 4.06 15.97 24.62
C LEU A 192 2.70 15.41 24.14
N LYS A 193 1.71 16.29 23.90
CA LYS A 193 0.41 15.90 23.33
C LYS A 193 0.58 15.22 21.96
N SER A 194 1.39 15.80 21.08
CA SER A 194 1.68 15.22 19.77
C SER A 194 2.29 13.81 19.88
N ILE A 195 3.22 13.59 20.80
CA ILE A 195 3.83 12.27 21.04
C ILE A 195 2.78 11.29 21.59
N ILE A 196 1.97 11.72 22.57
CA ILE A 196 0.91 10.88 23.16
C ILE A 196 -0.10 10.47 22.10
N GLN A 197 -0.58 11.40 21.30
CA GLN A 197 -1.55 11.14 20.23
C GLN A 197 -0.99 10.23 19.15
N LYS A 198 0.29 10.37 18.83
CA LYS A 198 0.94 9.50 17.83
C LYS A 198 1.08 8.06 18.30
N TYR A 199 1.55 7.83 19.54
CA TYR A 199 1.99 6.51 19.99
C TYR A 199 1.04 5.84 20.99
N SER A 200 0.21 6.58 21.70
CA SER A 200 -0.57 6.11 22.84
C SER A 200 -2.04 6.54 22.82
N ASP A 201 -2.53 7.04 21.69
CA ASP A 201 -3.89 7.58 21.56
C ASP A 201 -4.98 6.59 21.96
N HIS A 202 -4.76 5.31 21.68
CA HIS A 202 -5.72 4.24 21.89
C HIS A 202 -5.46 3.35 23.11
N VAL A 203 -4.53 3.74 23.98
CA VAL A 203 -4.35 3.09 25.30
C VAL A 203 -5.65 3.24 26.10
N ALA A 204 -6.12 2.11 26.69
CA ALA A 204 -7.45 2.03 27.31
C ALA A 204 -7.59 2.78 28.65
N LEU A 205 -6.75 3.77 28.89
CA LEU A 205 -6.77 4.65 30.07
C LEU A 205 -6.76 6.11 29.61
N PRO A 206 -7.47 7.01 30.30
CA PRO A 206 -7.33 8.43 30.07
C PRO A 206 -5.92 8.89 30.44
N ILE A 207 -5.26 9.57 29.51
CA ILE A 207 -3.99 10.25 29.74
C ILE A 207 -4.32 11.73 29.94
N LEU A 208 -4.00 12.23 31.09
CA LEU A 208 -4.32 13.57 31.52
C LEU A 208 -3.10 14.49 31.42
N MET A 209 -3.33 15.70 30.97
CA MET A 209 -2.36 16.80 31.05
C MET A 209 -3.07 18.06 31.53
N ALA A 210 -2.32 18.96 32.17
CA ALA A 210 -2.85 20.26 32.55
C ALA A 210 -3.32 21.02 31.29
N LYS A 211 -4.52 21.57 31.35
CA LYS A 211 -5.10 22.37 30.29
C LYS A 211 -4.33 23.68 30.13
N GLU A 212 -3.96 24.03 28.92
CA GLU A 212 -3.35 25.32 28.61
C GLU A 212 -4.28 26.14 27.71
N GLU A 213 -4.49 27.39 28.04
CA GLU A 213 -5.30 28.33 27.27
C GLU A 213 -4.48 29.58 26.93
N TRP A 214 -4.74 30.15 25.74
CA TRP A 214 -4.14 31.42 25.36
C TRP A 214 -4.72 32.56 26.14
N ASP A 215 -3.88 33.25 26.90
CA ASP A 215 -4.25 34.48 27.61
C ASP A 215 -3.93 35.69 26.69
N ALA A 216 -4.99 36.32 26.19
CA ALA A 216 -4.85 37.46 25.29
C ALA A 216 -4.27 38.72 25.96
N GLU A 217 -4.43 38.86 27.30
CA GLU A 217 -3.87 40.01 28.01
C GLU A 217 -2.37 39.86 28.25
N LYS A 218 -1.91 38.64 28.49
CA LYS A 218 -0.50 38.33 28.71
C LYS A 218 0.25 37.98 27.45
N SER A 219 -0.48 37.69 26.35
CA SER A 219 0.08 37.17 25.07
C SER A 219 0.92 35.91 25.29
N GLU A 220 0.49 35.02 26.18
CA GLU A 220 1.16 33.75 26.47
C GLU A 220 0.16 32.62 26.74
N MET A 221 0.61 31.35 26.66
CA MET A 221 -0.16 30.20 27.11
C MET A 221 -0.10 30.11 28.63
N VAL A 222 -1.26 30.03 29.26
CA VAL A 222 -1.40 29.94 30.74
C VAL A 222 -1.96 28.56 31.09
N THR A 223 -1.27 27.87 31.98
CA THR A 223 -1.71 26.60 32.55
C THR A 223 -2.87 26.82 33.51
N LYS A 224 -3.94 26.07 33.34
CA LYS A 224 -5.12 26.08 34.22
C LYS A 224 -5.01 25.01 35.29
N ASP A 225 -5.78 25.17 36.35
CA ASP A 225 -5.91 24.19 37.44
C ASP A 225 -6.85 23.01 37.09
N GLU A 226 -7.08 22.79 35.79
CA GLU A 226 -7.90 21.73 35.22
C GLU A 226 -7.06 20.82 34.36
N ASP A 227 -7.28 19.53 34.48
CA ASP A 227 -6.70 18.54 33.57
C ASP A 227 -7.64 18.30 32.36
N GLU A 228 -7.05 18.06 31.20
CA GLU A 228 -7.76 17.58 30.03
C GLU A 228 -7.25 16.19 29.63
N THR A 229 -8.15 15.37 29.07
CA THR A 229 -7.77 14.09 28.48
C THR A 229 -7.19 14.34 27.09
N VAL A 230 -5.95 13.90 26.85
CA VAL A 230 -5.20 14.19 25.63
C VAL A 230 -5.15 13.03 24.63
N ASN A 231 -5.71 11.88 24.98
CA ASN A 231 -5.85 10.70 24.13
C ASN A 231 -7.33 10.31 23.98
N GLN A 232 -7.63 9.48 22.96
CA GLN A 232 -9.00 8.98 22.76
C GLN A 232 -9.41 7.91 23.78
N ALA A 233 -8.46 7.29 24.46
CA ALA A 233 -8.66 6.23 25.47
C ALA A 233 -9.53 5.04 25.00
N SER A 234 -9.79 4.94 23.71
CA SER A 234 -10.57 3.88 23.09
C SER A 234 -10.07 3.59 21.69
N ALA A 235 -10.09 2.33 21.30
CA ALA A 235 -9.76 1.89 19.96
C ALA A 235 -11.06 1.47 19.24
N LEU A 236 -11.46 2.23 18.21
CA LEU A 236 -12.71 1.98 17.49
C LEU A 236 -12.79 0.53 17.00
N TRP A 237 -11.68 0.03 16.48
CA TRP A 237 -11.59 -1.31 15.89
C TRP A 237 -11.72 -2.46 16.90
N THR A 238 -11.65 -2.19 18.21
CA THR A 238 -11.85 -3.22 19.24
C THR A 238 -13.30 -3.37 19.65
N ARG A 239 -14.16 -2.42 19.27
CA ARG A 239 -15.60 -2.43 19.57
C ARG A 239 -16.36 -3.38 18.63
N SER A 240 -17.50 -3.88 19.10
CA SER A 240 -18.41 -4.63 18.22
C SER A 240 -18.88 -3.76 17.04
N LYS A 241 -18.95 -4.34 15.85
CA LYS A 241 -19.47 -3.64 14.66
C LYS A 241 -20.87 -3.05 14.87
N ASN A 242 -21.70 -3.74 15.67
CA ASN A 242 -23.06 -3.32 15.94
C ASN A 242 -23.14 -2.08 16.84
N ASP A 243 -22.05 -1.76 17.53
CA ASP A 243 -21.94 -0.63 18.45
C ASP A 243 -21.27 0.60 17.82
N ILE A 244 -20.93 0.51 16.52
CA ILE A 244 -20.23 1.56 15.78
C ILE A 244 -21.14 2.06 14.66
N THR A 245 -21.38 3.38 14.65
CA THR A 245 -22.17 4.01 13.59
C THR A 245 -21.32 4.26 12.34
N GLU A 246 -21.98 4.41 11.19
CA GLU A 246 -21.32 4.78 9.93
C GLU A 246 -20.51 6.07 10.06
N GLU A 247 -21.07 7.06 10.76
CA GLU A 247 -20.42 8.34 11.01
C GLU A 247 -19.12 8.18 11.80
N GLN A 248 -19.11 7.29 12.80
CA GLN A 248 -17.90 7.00 13.58
C GLN A 248 -16.81 6.34 12.72
N TYR A 249 -17.17 5.46 11.75
CA TYR A 249 -16.21 4.91 10.81
C TYR A 249 -15.62 5.98 9.90
N LYS A 250 -16.43 6.92 9.41
CA LYS A 250 -15.99 8.03 8.55
C LYS A 250 -15.08 8.99 9.29
N GLN A 251 -15.47 9.42 10.50
CA GLN A 251 -14.65 10.30 11.35
C GLN A 251 -13.29 9.64 11.68
N PHE A 252 -13.31 8.35 11.98
CA PHE A 252 -12.08 7.63 12.25
C PHE A 252 -11.17 7.57 11.00
N TYR A 253 -11.73 7.36 9.82
CA TYR A 253 -10.98 7.41 8.56
C TYR A 253 -10.33 8.78 8.34
N GLN A 254 -11.09 9.86 8.50
CA GLN A 254 -10.58 11.23 8.34
C GLN A 254 -9.43 11.52 9.30
N HIS A 255 -9.55 11.08 10.55
CA HIS A 255 -8.49 11.20 11.55
C HIS A 255 -7.24 10.36 11.18
N LEU A 256 -7.45 9.12 10.73
CA LEU A 256 -6.40 8.17 10.40
C LEU A 256 -5.59 8.57 9.16
N SER A 257 -6.28 9.01 8.11
CA SER A 257 -5.71 9.29 6.78
C SER A 257 -5.32 10.76 6.59
N HIS A 258 -5.75 11.64 7.48
CA HIS A 258 -5.68 13.10 7.33
C HIS A 258 -6.40 13.60 6.06
N ASP A 259 -7.37 12.82 5.57
CA ASP A 259 -8.23 13.15 4.46
C ASP A 259 -9.53 13.74 5.01
N HIS A 260 -9.98 14.85 4.44
CA HIS A 260 -11.23 15.51 4.85
C HIS A 260 -12.47 14.95 4.15
N GLN A 261 -12.28 14.03 3.22
CA GLN A 261 -13.38 13.38 2.50
C GLN A 261 -13.78 12.07 3.18
N ASP A 262 -14.99 11.60 2.89
CA ASP A 262 -15.44 10.30 3.33
C ASP A 262 -14.74 9.17 2.55
N PRO A 263 -14.50 8.02 3.17
CA PRO A 263 -13.98 6.86 2.45
C PRO A 263 -15.02 6.33 1.46
N LEU A 264 -14.55 5.77 0.35
CA LEU A 264 -15.40 5.12 -0.63
C LEU A 264 -16.13 3.90 -0.04
N THR A 265 -15.38 3.08 0.68
CA THR A 265 -15.87 1.90 1.37
C THR A 265 -14.90 1.48 2.48
N TRP A 266 -15.37 0.63 3.38
CA TRP A 266 -14.56 0.08 4.46
C TRP A 266 -14.99 -1.32 4.86
N THR A 267 -14.13 -1.99 5.60
CA THR A 267 -14.42 -3.28 6.21
C THR A 267 -13.77 -3.39 7.57
N HIS A 268 -14.49 -3.96 8.52
CA HIS A 268 -14.03 -4.17 9.89
C HIS A 268 -14.19 -5.66 10.25
N ASN A 269 -13.09 -6.33 10.59
CA ASN A 269 -13.07 -7.76 10.87
C ASN A 269 -12.14 -8.10 12.02
N ARG A 270 -12.59 -9.00 12.89
CA ARG A 270 -11.76 -9.72 13.84
C ARG A 270 -11.47 -11.11 13.27
N VAL A 271 -10.21 -11.45 13.21
CA VAL A 271 -9.73 -12.77 12.77
C VAL A 271 -9.28 -13.52 14.01
N GLU A 272 -9.89 -14.70 14.23
CA GLU A 272 -9.58 -15.60 15.32
C GLU A 272 -8.95 -16.87 14.73
N GLY A 273 -7.94 -17.39 15.39
CA GLY A 273 -7.26 -18.59 14.94
C GLY A 273 -5.86 -18.69 15.55
N ARG A 274 -4.90 -19.14 14.73
CA ARG A 274 -3.51 -19.25 15.16
C ARG A 274 -2.85 -17.88 15.41
N SER A 275 -3.19 -16.89 14.60
CA SER A 275 -2.79 -15.50 14.76
C SER A 275 -4.07 -14.69 14.94
N GLU A 276 -4.23 -14.06 16.10
CA GLU A 276 -5.39 -13.22 16.40
C GLU A 276 -5.09 -11.77 16.08
N TYR A 277 -5.94 -11.16 15.24
CA TYR A 277 -5.84 -9.75 14.93
C TYR A 277 -7.18 -9.15 14.51
N THR A 278 -7.30 -7.86 14.69
CA THR A 278 -8.40 -7.05 14.18
C THR A 278 -7.89 -6.18 13.03
N GLN A 279 -8.68 -6.06 11.98
CA GLN A 279 -8.41 -5.19 10.85
C GLN A 279 -9.59 -4.27 10.57
N LEU A 280 -9.31 -2.99 10.40
CA LEU A 280 -10.23 -1.99 9.92
C LEU A 280 -9.61 -1.32 8.70
N LEU A 281 -10.12 -1.66 7.51
CA LEU A 281 -9.55 -1.27 6.23
C LEU A 281 -10.49 -0.33 5.49
N TYR A 282 -9.93 0.65 4.81
CA TYR A 282 -10.64 1.67 4.04
C TYR A 282 -10.07 1.78 2.63
N VAL A 283 -10.93 2.10 1.68
CA VAL A 283 -10.55 2.57 0.35
C VAL A 283 -10.88 4.05 0.27
N PRO A 284 -9.92 4.93 -0.03
CA PRO A 284 -10.16 6.36 -0.26
C PRO A 284 -11.07 6.62 -1.45
N THR A 285 -11.67 7.80 -1.52
CA THR A 285 -12.45 8.24 -2.69
C THR A 285 -11.56 8.77 -3.80
N HIS A 286 -10.39 9.33 -3.47
CA HIS A 286 -9.44 9.90 -4.43
C HIS A 286 -8.03 9.40 -4.18
N ALA A 287 -7.27 9.24 -5.27
CA ALA A 287 -5.86 8.90 -5.19
C ALA A 287 -5.04 10.14 -4.77
N PRO A 288 -4.11 10.02 -3.80
CA PRO A 288 -3.13 11.05 -3.57
C PRO A 288 -2.23 11.24 -4.80
N PHE A 289 -1.73 12.45 -5.00
CA PHE A 289 -0.97 12.83 -6.22
C PHE A 289 0.28 11.98 -6.46
N ASP A 290 0.85 11.40 -5.42
CA ASP A 290 2.06 10.57 -5.43
C ASP A 290 1.78 9.06 -5.48
N MET A 291 0.50 8.66 -5.60
CA MET A 291 0.07 7.25 -5.63
C MET A 291 0.79 6.41 -6.70
N PHE A 292 1.08 7.01 -7.84
CA PHE A 292 1.74 6.33 -8.96
C PHE A 292 3.27 6.27 -8.83
N ASN A 293 3.84 6.94 -7.82
CA ASN A 293 5.24 6.77 -7.49
C ASN A 293 5.40 5.44 -6.72
N ARG A 294 6.27 4.54 -7.22
CA ARG A 294 6.56 3.26 -6.54
C ARG A 294 7.25 3.42 -5.19
N ASP A 295 7.88 4.55 -4.96
CA ASP A 295 8.47 4.90 -3.66
C ASP A 295 7.42 5.41 -2.67
N HIS A 296 6.16 5.57 -3.10
CA HIS A 296 5.06 5.94 -2.21
C HIS A 296 4.84 4.83 -1.20
N ARG A 297 5.14 5.13 0.03
CA ARG A 297 4.90 4.28 1.19
C ARG A 297 3.46 4.48 1.63
N GLY A 298 2.54 3.81 0.96
CA GLY A 298 1.17 3.71 1.42
C GLY A 298 1.03 2.44 2.24
N GLY A 299 0.45 2.51 3.41
CA GLY A 299 0.35 1.34 4.23
C GLY A 299 -0.70 1.42 5.31
N LEU A 300 -0.69 0.38 6.10
CA LEU A 300 -1.56 0.24 7.26
C LEU A 300 -0.81 0.66 8.51
N LYS A 301 -1.51 1.29 9.43
CA LYS A 301 -1.00 1.50 10.79
C LYS A 301 -1.05 0.19 11.54
N LEU A 302 0.10 -0.23 12.03
CA LEU A 302 0.21 -1.43 12.84
C LEU A 302 0.17 -1.09 14.32
N TYR A 303 -0.72 -1.78 15.01
CA TYR A 303 -0.80 -1.79 16.46
C TYR A 303 -0.54 -3.20 16.99
N VAL A 304 -0.01 -3.29 18.19
CA VAL A 304 0.04 -4.52 18.97
C VAL A 304 -0.56 -4.21 20.34
N LYS A 305 -1.67 -4.87 20.64
CA LYS A 305 -2.45 -4.63 21.87
C LYS A 305 -2.75 -3.13 22.07
N ARG A 306 -3.23 -2.46 21.00
CA ARG A 306 -3.61 -1.03 20.97
C ARG A 306 -2.45 -0.04 21.11
N VAL A 307 -1.21 -0.52 21.18
CA VAL A 307 -0.02 0.33 21.17
C VAL A 307 0.47 0.46 19.74
N PHE A 308 0.67 1.69 19.30
CA PHE A 308 1.18 2.00 17.96
C PHE A 308 2.61 1.49 17.80
N ILE A 309 2.86 0.76 16.73
CA ILE A 309 4.16 0.20 16.36
C ILE A 309 4.78 0.99 15.22
N MET A 310 4.07 1.10 14.11
CA MET A 310 4.56 1.79 12.92
C MET A 310 3.44 2.28 12.01
N ASP A 311 3.72 3.33 11.27
CA ASP A 311 2.99 3.71 10.07
C ASP A 311 3.51 2.90 8.87
N ASP A 312 2.70 2.81 7.84
CA ASP A 312 3.10 2.28 6.53
C ASP A 312 3.76 0.90 6.62
N ALA A 313 3.08 -0.04 7.30
CA ALA A 313 3.56 -1.42 7.44
C ALA A 313 3.53 -2.16 6.09
N GLU A 314 4.53 -1.88 5.24
CA GLU A 314 4.66 -2.44 3.88
C GLU A 314 4.63 -3.98 3.86
N GLN A 315 5.09 -4.62 4.93
CA GLN A 315 5.08 -6.07 5.05
C GLN A 315 3.67 -6.65 5.14
N LEU A 316 2.67 -5.84 5.52
CA LEU A 316 1.29 -6.29 5.71
C LEU A 316 0.39 -6.11 4.49
N LEU A 317 0.88 -5.44 3.44
CA LEU A 317 0.09 -5.14 2.25
C LEU A 317 0.97 -5.23 0.99
N PRO A 318 0.53 -5.88 -0.10
CA PRO A 318 1.25 -5.86 -1.37
C PRO A 318 1.17 -4.47 -2.03
N ALA A 319 2.18 -4.12 -2.84
CA ALA A 319 2.32 -2.80 -3.42
C ALA A 319 1.13 -2.38 -4.30
N TYR A 320 0.51 -3.31 -5.00
CA TYR A 320 -0.66 -3.04 -5.84
C TYR A 320 -1.95 -2.70 -5.05
N LEU A 321 -1.94 -2.85 -3.72
CA LEU A 321 -3.01 -2.42 -2.80
C LEU A 321 -2.64 -1.21 -1.95
N ARG A 322 -1.56 -0.49 -2.29
CA ARG A 322 -1.03 0.67 -1.52
C ARG A 322 -2.03 1.80 -1.29
N PHE A 323 -3.14 1.82 -2.02
CA PHE A 323 -4.25 2.74 -1.79
C PHE A 323 -5.09 2.37 -0.55
N VAL A 324 -5.01 1.15 -0.06
CA VAL A 324 -5.76 0.73 1.14
C VAL A 324 -5.14 1.40 2.36
N LYS A 325 -5.97 2.09 3.13
CA LYS A 325 -5.64 2.71 4.42
C LYS A 325 -6.30 1.91 5.53
N GLY A 326 -5.80 2.04 6.74
CA GLY A 326 -6.44 1.37 7.85
C GLY A 326 -5.51 1.00 8.99
N VAL A 327 -6.05 0.13 9.83
CA VAL A 327 -5.40 -0.35 11.05
C VAL A 327 -5.40 -1.88 11.06
N VAL A 328 -4.27 -2.44 11.46
CA VAL A 328 -4.15 -3.83 11.90
C VAL A 328 -3.67 -3.82 13.33
N ASP A 329 -4.40 -4.47 14.23
CA ASP A 329 -4.05 -4.62 15.65
C ASP A 329 -3.95 -6.11 15.98
N SER A 330 -2.76 -6.59 16.28
CA SER A 330 -2.48 -7.99 16.59
C SER A 330 -2.23 -8.17 18.08
N ALA A 331 -2.77 -9.27 18.63
CA ALA A 331 -2.49 -9.67 20.01
C ALA A 331 -1.12 -10.37 20.16
N ASP A 332 -0.66 -11.07 19.11
CA ASP A 332 0.40 -12.10 19.22
C ASP A 332 1.61 -11.85 18.30
N LEU A 333 1.65 -10.71 17.59
CA LEU A 333 2.70 -10.47 16.61
C LEU A 333 4.08 -10.37 17.32
N PRO A 334 5.07 -11.19 16.93
CA PRO A 334 6.40 -11.11 17.49
C PRO A 334 7.09 -9.82 17.02
N LEU A 335 7.33 -8.93 17.97
CA LEU A 335 8.07 -7.69 17.75
C LEU A 335 9.51 -7.87 18.16
N ASN A 336 10.42 -7.10 17.53
CA ASN A 336 11.76 -6.92 18.07
C ASN A 336 11.71 -6.16 19.41
N VAL A 337 12.83 -6.10 20.10
CA VAL A 337 12.92 -5.49 21.45
C VAL A 337 12.53 -4.00 21.42
N SER A 338 12.87 -3.28 20.34
CA SER A 338 12.53 -1.85 20.18
C SER A 338 11.09 -1.61 19.70
N ARG A 339 10.39 -2.64 19.25
CA ARG A 339 9.06 -2.54 18.63
C ARG A 339 8.99 -1.58 17.44
N GLU A 340 10.09 -1.39 16.72
CA GLU A 340 10.18 -0.49 15.57
C GLU A 340 10.25 -1.25 14.25
N ILE A 341 10.59 -2.53 14.27
CA ILE A 341 10.81 -3.35 13.08
C ILE A 341 9.97 -4.61 13.18
N LEU A 342 9.18 -4.86 12.15
CA LEU A 342 8.52 -6.13 11.92
C LEU A 342 9.57 -7.13 11.41
N GLN A 343 9.76 -8.22 12.16
CA GLN A 343 10.54 -9.34 11.65
C GLN A 343 9.66 -10.19 10.73
N GLU A 344 10.21 -10.62 9.59
CA GLU A 344 9.54 -11.60 8.76
C GLU A 344 9.26 -12.87 9.58
N SER A 345 7.98 -13.14 9.81
CA SER A 345 7.49 -14.29 10.55
C SER A 345 6.32 -14.94 9.82
N ARG A 346 5.95 -16.14 10.25
CA ARG A 346 4.74 -16.81 9.73
C ARG A 346 3.48 -16.00 10.04
N ASP A 347 3.44 -15.30 11.16
CA ASP A 347 2.29 -14.50 11.57
C ASP A 347 2.17 -13.25 10.71
N VAL A 348 3.27 -12.56 10.39
CA VAL A 348 3.28 -11.44 9.44
C VAL A 348 2.77 -11.87 8.06
N LYS A 349 3.21 -13.02 7.56
CA LYS A 349 2.72 -13.57 6.28
C LYS A 349 1.22 -13.89 6.34
N ALA A 350 0.75 -14.52 7.40
CA ALA A 350 -0.67 -14.86 7.59
C ALA A 350 -1.55 -13.59 7.65
N ILE A 351 -1.09 -12.55 8.36
CA ILE A 351 -1.79 -11.26 8.41
C ILE A 351 -1.81 -10.62 7.03
N ARG A 352 -0.69 -10.58 6.31
CA ARG A 352 -0.62 -10.06 4.94
C ARG A 352 -1.60 -10.76 4.00
N GLU A 353 -1.61 -12.09 4.00
CA GLU A 353 -2.55 -12.87 3.18
C GLU A 353 -4.01 -12.57 3.55
N GLY A 354 -4.32 -12.46 4.84
CA GLY A 354 -5.66 -12.13 5.34
C GLY A 354 -6.10 -10.72 4.95
N VAL A 355 -5.23 -9.73 5.10
CA VAL A 355 -5.49 -8.33 4.70
C VAL A 355 -5.69 -8.25 3.19
N THR A 356 -4.80 -8.87 2.40
CA THR A 356 -4.91 -8.92 0.94
C THR A 356 -6.22 -9.54 0.49
N LYS A 357 -6.55 -10.72 1.04
CA LYS A 357 -7.81 -11.42 0.74
C LYS A 357 -9.03 -10.57 1.06
N ARG A 358 -9.03 -9.88 2.19
CA ARG A 358 -10.17 -9.04 2.60
C ARG A 358 -10.29 -7.78 1.76
N SER A 359 -9.17 -7.14 1.41
CA SER A 359 -9.16 -5.98 0.52
C SER A 359 -9.73 -6.34 -0.87
N LEU A 360 -9.29 -7.46 -1.44
CA LEU A 360 -9.85 -7.94 -2.71
C LEU A 360 -11.34 -8.28 -2.60
N SER A 361 -11.77 -8.95 -1.51
CA SER A 361 -13.19 -9.27 -1.31
C SER A 361 -14.06 -8.02 -1.21
N MET A 362 -13.59 -6.97 -0.57
CA MET A 362 -14.30 -5.68 -0.50
C MET A 362 -14.50 -5.06 -1.90
N LEU A 363 -13.50 -5.16 -2.77
CA LEU A 363 -13.60 -4.70 -4.16
C LEU A 363 -14.52 -5.61 -5.00
N GLU A 364 -14.46 -6.93 -4.78
CA GLU A 364 -15.36 -7.89 -5.43
C GLU A 364 -16.82 -7.68 -5.04
N GLU A 365 -17.09 -7.36 -3.79
CA GLU A 365 -18.43 -7.02 -3.30
C GLU A 365 -19.00 -5.81 -4.06
N LEU A 366 -18.21 -4.75 -4.28
CA LEU A 366 -18.61 -3.59 -5.08
C LEU A 366 -18.76 -3.92 -6.58
N ALA A 367 -17.78 -4.63 -7.14
CA ALA A 367 -17.70 -4.91 -8.56
C ALA A 367 -18.85 -5.81 -9.07
N ASN A 368 -19.35 -6.70 -8.20
CA ASN A 368 -20.38 -7.67 -8.51
C ASN A 368 -21.77 -7.29 -7.95
N SER A 369 -21.92 -6.10 -7.35
CA SER A 369 -23.18 -5.64 -6.81
C SER A 369 -24.16 -5.27 -7.93
N ASP A 370 -25.43 -5.65 -7.77
CA ASP A 370 -26.52 -5.22 -8.65
C ASP A 370 -27.01 -3.80 -8.33
N ASN A 371 -26.58 -3.22 -7.20
CA ASN A 371 -26.99 -1.89 -6.74
C ASN A 371 -26.24 -0.81 -7.54
N GLU A 372 -26.98 0.14 -8.12
CA GLU A 372 -26.40 1.23 -8.91
C GLU A 372 -25.41 2.11 -8.11
N ALA A 373 -25.67 2.37 -6.82
CA ALA A 373 -24.75 3.14 -5.98
C ALA A 373 -23.41 2.42 -5.78
N ASP A 374 -23.39 1.10 -5.70
CA ASP A 374 -22.15 0.33 -5.59
C ASP A 374 -21.41 0.28 -6.93
N LYS A 375 -22.14 0.20 -8.05
CA LYS A 375 -21.56 0.29 -9.40
C LYS A 375 -20.90 1.66 -9.62
N GLU A 376 -21.54 2.75 -9.19
CA GLU A 376 -20.96 4.10 -9.23
C GLU A 376 -19.70 4.19 -8.36
N LYS A 377 -19.74 3.62 -7.14
CA LYS A 377 -18.56 3.55 -6.27
C LYS A 377 -17.44 2.77 -6.95
N TYR A 378 -17.73 1.63 -7.56
CA TYR A 378 -16.73 0.84 -8.26
C TYR A 378 -16.13 1.56 -9.47
N ALA A 379 -16.96 2.26 -10.24
CA ALA A 379 -16.49 3.10 -11.35
C ALA A 379 -15.59 4.23 -10.87
N GLY A 380 -15.96 4.90 -9.77
CA GLY A 380 -15.11 5.89 -9.09
C GLY A 380 -13.77 5.30 -8.62
N PHE A 381 -13.83 4.16 -7.95
CA PHE A 381 -12.63 3.41 -7.55
C PHE A 381 -11.73 3.09 -8.74
N TRP A 382 -12.32 2.56 -9.81
CA TRP A 382 -11.57 2.16 -10.99
C TRP A 382 -10.84 3.33 -11.66
N LYS A 383 -11.50 4.48 -11.75
CA LYS A 383 -10.93 5.71 -12.30
C LYS A 383 -9.69 6.17 -11.54
N GLU A 384 -9.70 6.07 -10.21
CA GLU A 384 -8.63 6.56 -9.33
C GLU A 384 -7.50 5.53 -9.15
N PHE A 385 -7.85 4.24 -9.01
CA PHE A 385 -6.91 3.20 -8.56
C PHE A 385 -6.72 2.04 -9.55
N GLY A 386 -7.45 2.03 -10.66
CA GLY A 386 -7.45 0.92 -11.61
C GLY A 386 -6.07 0.58 -12.15
N GLN A 387 -5.25 1.58 -12.47
CA GLN A 387 -3.88 1.36 -12.95
C GLN A 387 -3.00 0.68 -11.89
N VAL A 388 -3.14 1.07 -10.62
CA VAL A 388 -2.41 0.48 -9.51
C VAL A 388 -2.86 -0.96 -9.27
N LEU A 389 -4.17 -1.23 -9.33
CA LEU A 389 -4.70 -2.58 -9.18
C LEU A 389 -4.22 -3.53 -10.28
N LYS A 390 -4.07 -3.05 -11.52
CA LYS A 390 -3.53 -3.84 -12.65
C LYS A 390 -2.12 -4.38 -12.38
N GLU A 391 -1.31 -3.69 -11.58
CA GLU A 391 0.02 -4.15 -11.18
C GLU A 391 -0.04 -5.53 -10.48
N GLY A 392 -1.13 -5.79 -9.75
CA GLY A 392 -1.33 -7.05 -9.03
C GLY A 392 -1.38 -8.29 -9.91
N ILE A 393 -1.72 -8.17 -11.19
CA ILE A 393 -1.73 -9.28 -12.15
C ILE A 393 -0.34 -9.93 -12.26
N GLY A 394 0.73 -9.14 -12.22
CA GLY A 394 2.09 -9.63 -12.29
C GLY A 394 2.78 -9.80 -10.93
N GLU A 395 2.29 -9.13 -9.89
CA GLU A 395 2.91 -9.17 -8.55
C GLU A 395 2.35 -10.29 -7.66
N ASP A 396 1.07 -10.63 -7.81
CA ASP A 396 0.36 -11.58 -6.93
C ASP A 396 -0.21 -12.76 -7.72
N PHE A 397 0.64 -13.74 -7.98
CA PHE A 397 0.25 -14.95 -8.71
C PHE A 397 -0.88 -15.74 -8.04
N ALA A 398 -0.95 -15.71 -6.71
CA ALA A 398 -1.97 -16.45 -5.96
C ALA A 398 -3.37 -15.84 -6.13
N ASN A 399 -3.47 -14.54 -6.34
CA ASN A 399 -4.73 -13.82 -6.51
C ASN A 399 -4.97 -13.31 -7.94
N ARG A 400 -4.12 -13.70 -8.91
CA ARG A 400 -4.19 -13.21 -10.31
C ARG A 400 -5.57 -13.36 -10.92
N GLU A 401 -6.21 -14.52 -10.78
CA GLU A 401 -7.55 -14.76 -11.33
C GLU A 401 -8.61 -13.86 -10.69
N ARG A 402 -8.49 -13.60 -9.38
CA ARG A 402 -9.38 -12.66 -8.68
C ARG A 402 -9.21 -11.25 -9.21
N ILE A 403 -7.96 -10.80 -9.35
CA ILE A 403 -7.64 -9.47 -9.86
C ILE A 403 -8.11 -9.34 -11.32
N ALA A 404 -7.93 -10.37 -12.15
CA ALA A 404 -8.39 -10.39 -13.53
C ALA A 404 -9.92 -10.20 -13.68
N LYS A 405 -10.72 -10.60 -12.68
CA LYS A 405 -12.17 -10.34 -12.64
C LYS A 405 -12.51 -8.89 -12.28
N LEU A 406 -11.57 -8.21 -11.62
CA LEU A 406 -11.73 -6.83 -11.16
C LEU A 406 -11.32 -5.81 -12.20
N VAL A 407 -10.41 -6.12 -13.13
CA VAL A 407 -9.94 -5.15 -14.12
C VAL A 407 -11.03 -4.70 -15.08
N ARG A 408 -10.93 -3.45 -15.53
CA ARG A 408 -11.84 -2.84 -16.50
C ARG A 408 -11.05 -2.22 -17.65
N PHE A 409 -11.68 -2.18 -18.81
CA PHE A 409 -11.10 -1.67 -20.03
C PHE A 409 -12.13 -0.83 -20.79
N ALA A 410 -11.66 0.08 -21.64
CA ALA A 410 -12.46 0.61 -22.72
C ALA A 410 -12.57 -0.45 -23.82
N SER A 411 -13.61 -0.39 -24.62
CA SER A 411 -13.78 -1.31 -25.76
C SER A 411 -14.46 -0.66 -26.94
N THR A 412 -14.39 -1.33 -28.09
CA THR A 412 -15.13 -0.91 -29.28
C THR A 412 -16.64 -1.06 -29.15
N HIS A 413 -17.12 -1.73 -28.09
CA HIS A 413 -18.55 -1.88 -27.80
C HIS A 413 -19.14 -0.66 -27.14
N THR A 414 -18.39 -0.01 -26.22
CA THR A 414 -18.89 1.15 -25.47
C THR A 414 -18.70 2.46 -26.23
N GLU A 415 -17.77 2.53 -27.14
CA GLU A 415 -17.41 3.71 -27.95
C GLU A 415 -17.05 4.96 -27.11
N THR A 416 -16.65 4.75 -25.85
CA THR A 416 -16.25 5.81 -24.90
C THR A 416 -14.89 5.52 -24.29
N PRO A 417 -14.18 6.55 -23.81
CA PRO A 417 -12.86 6.36 -23.19
C PRO A 417 -12.92 5.75 -21.78
N GLU A 418 -14.12 5.70 -21.17
CA GLU A 418 -14.31 5.15 -19.84
C GLU A 418 -14.05 3.64 -19.82
N GLN A 419 -13.22 3.20 -18.90
CA GLN A 419 -12.88 1.79 -18.70
C GLN A 419 -13.98 1.12 -17.85
N THR A 420 -15.03 0.64 -18.47
CA THR A 420 -16.20 0.03 -17.82
C THR A 420 -16.37 -1.45 -18.09
N VAL A 421 -15.71 -1.98 -19.11
CA VAL A 421 -15.88 -3.37 -19.56
C VAL A 421 -14.95 -4.31 -18.79
N SER A 422 -15.52 -5.29 -18.08
CA SER A 422 -14.76 -6.39 -17.50
C SER A 422 -14.43 -7.47 -18.55
N LEU A 423 -13.45 -8.32 -18.25
CA LEU A 423 -13.16 -9.50 -19.09
C LEU A 423 -14.36 -10.46 -19.14
N ALA A 424 -15.13 -10.58 -18.05
CA ALA A 424 -16.34 -11.41 -18.00
C ALA A 424 -17.45 -10.84 -18.90
N ASP A 425 -17.65 -9.52 -18.92
CA ASP A 425 -18.61 -8.86 -19.83
C ASP A 425 -18.23 -9.09 -21.28
N TYR A 426 -16.92 -8.95 -21.60
CA TYR A 426 -16.42 -9.24 -22.93
C TYR A 426 -16.74 -10.69 -23.34
N VAL A 427 -16.36 -11.67 -22.50
CA VAL A 427 -16.60 -13.11 -22.77
C VAL A 427 -18.08 -13.41 -22.95
N SER A 428 -18.97 -12.77 -22.17
CA SER A 428 -20.43 -12.95 -22.30
C SER A 428 -20.99 -12.49 -23.65
N ARG A 429 -20.33 -11.54 -24.33
CA ARG A 429 -20.72 -11.00 -25.64
C ARG A 429 -19.97 -11.62 -26.82
N MET A 430 -19.02 -12.55 -26.56
CA MET A 430 -18.28 -13.23 -27.61
C MET A 430 -19.23 -13.99 -28.55
N LYS A 431 -18.90 -13.99 -29.84
CA LYS A 431 -19.62 -14.81 -30.81
C LYS A 431 -19.36 -16.31 -30.59
N PRO A 432 -20.28 -17.21 -30.97
CA PRO A 432 -20.14 -18.65 -30.75
C PRO A 432 -18.83 -19.24 -31.31
N GLU A 433 -18.39 -18.74 -32.47
CA GLU A 433 -17.16 -19.16 -33.16
C GLU A 433 -15.91 -18.44 -32.69
N GLN A 434 -16.04 -17.38 -31.86
CA GLN A 434 -14.90 -16.62 -31.34
C GLN A 434 -14.20 -17.39 -30.22
N THR A 435 -12.91 -17.63 -30.37
CA THR A 435 -12.11 -18.42 -29.45
C THR A 435 -11.18 -17.57 -28.58
N LYS A 436 -10.98 -16.30 -28.91
CA LYS A 436 -9.99 -15.41 -28.28
C LYS A 436 -10.59 -14.09 -27.84
N ILE A 437 -9.99 -13.49 -26.84
CA ILE A 437 -10.24 -12.12 -26.40
C ILE A 437 -9.29 -11.21 -27.16
N TYR A 438 -9.79 -10.30 -27.96
CA TYR A 438 -8.99 -9.40 -28.78
C TYR A 438 -8.73 -8.07 -28.08
N TYR A 439 -7.51 -7.54 -28.21
CA TYR A 439 -7.13 -6.25 -27.68
C TYR A 439 -6.18 -5.49 -28.59
N VAL A 440 -6.16 -4.16 -28.47
CA VAL A 440 -5.16 -3.26 -29.04
C VAL A 440 -4.56 -2.40 -27.93
N THR A 441 -3.24 -2.17 -27.99
CA THR A 441 -2.53 -1.23 -27.09
C THR A 441 -2.16 0.03 -27.87
N ALA A 442 -2.39 1.21 -27.26
CA ALA A 442 -2.08 2.50 -27.86
C ALA A 442 -1.79 3.57 -26.80
N ASP A 443 -1.15 4.68 -27.21
CA ASP A 443 -0.82 5.79 -26.33
C ASP A 443 -2.05 6.58 -25.84
N THR A 444 -3.13 6.60 -26.63
CA THR A 444 -4.37 7.30 -26.32
C THR A 444 -5.59 6.52 -26.79
N TRP A 445 -6.74 6.79 -26.21
CA TRP A 445 -8.01 6.24 -26.66
C TRP A 445 -8.32 6.58 -28.12
N GLN A 446 -8.01 7.81 -28.58
CA GLN A 446 -8.18 8.19 -30.00
C GLN A 446 -7.31 7.35 -30.92
N ALA A 447 -6.03 7.13 -30.56
CA ALA A 447 -5.15 6.29 -31.35
C ALA A 447 -5.65 4.83 -31.39
N ALA A 448 -6.12 4.30 -30.25
CA ALA A 448 -6.70 2.97 -30.18
C ALA A 448 -7.93 2.83 -31.08
N THR A 449 -8.88 3.75 -30.98
CA THR A 449 -10.16 3.69 -31.73
C THR A 449 -10.00 3.89 -33.24
N HIS A 450 -8.99 4.65 -33.68
CA HIS A 450 -8.73 4.88 -35.10
C HIS A 450 -7.68 3.91 -35.69
N SER A 451 -7.25 2.91 -34.92
CA SER A 451 -6.27 1.94 -35.40
C SER A 451 -6.78 1.17 -36.63
N PRO A 452 -5.96 1.06 -37.70
CA PRO A 452 -6.30 0.28 -38.88
C PRO A 452 -6.60 -1.20 -38.56
N HIS A 453 -5.99 -1.72 -37.50
CA HIS A 453 -6.19 -3.10 -37.06
C HIS A 453 -7.63 -3.41 -36.63
N LEU A 454 -8.45 -2.40 -36.33
CA LEU A 454 -9.84 -2.58 -35.93
C LEU A 454 -10.83 -2.75 -37.12
N GLU A 455 -10.41 -2.43 -38.34
CA GLU A 455 -11.31 -2.36 -39.50
C GLU A 455 -12.07 -3.67 -39.73
N VAL A 456 -11.37 -4.79 -39.80
CA VAL A 456 -12.00 -6.11 -40.01
C VAL A 456 -12.88 -6.53 -38.82
N PHE A 457 -12.49 -6.17 -37.60
CA PHE A 457 -13.27 -6.48 -36.40
C PHE A 457 -14.60 -5.72 -36.40
N ARG A 458 -14.57 -4.43 -36.75
CA ARG A 458 -15.80 -3.63 -36.95
C ARG A 458 -16.69 -4.21 -38.04
N LYS A 459 -16.12 -4.55 -39.19
CA LYS A 459 -16.86 -5.17 -40.31
C LYS A 459 -17.51 -6.48 -39.87
N LYS A 460 -16.81 -7.29 -39.09
CA LYS A 460 -17.32 -8.57 -38.58
C LYS A 460 -18.15 -8.42 -37.29
N GLY A 461 -18.25 -7.22 -36.71
CA GLY A 461 -18.95 -6.98 -35.44
C GLY A 461 -18.36 -7.76 -34.27
N VAL A 462 -17.03 -7.85 -34.20
CA VAL A 462 -16.27 -8.47 -33.11
C VAL A 462 -15.73 -7.36 -32.21
N GLU A 463 -15.99 -7.47 -30.92
CA GLU A 463 -15.50 -6.52 -29.92
C GLU A 463 -13.98 -6.63 -29.75
N VAL A 464 -13.31 -5.48 -29.55
CA VAL A 464 -11.89 -5.38 -29.24
C VAL A 464 -11.70 -4.48 -28.02
N LEU A 465 -10.92 -4.93 -27.02
CA LEU A 465 -10.53 -4.13 -25.86
C LEU A 465 -9.50 -3.08 -26.26
N LEU A 466 -9.66 -1.86 -25.74
CA LEU A 466 -8.79 -0.72 -26.01
C LEU A 466 -7.96 -0.43 -24.75
N LEU A 467 -6.69 -0.79 -24.79
CA LEU A 467 -5.76 -0.74 -23.67
C LEU A 467 -4.85 0.47 -23.85
N THR A 468 -4.97 1.45 -22.94
CA THR A 468 -4.27 2.74 -23.06
C THR A 468 -3.47 3.12 -21.82
N ASP A 469 -3.49 2.30 -20.78
CA ASP A 469 -2.68 2.50 -19.58
C ASP A 469 -1.26 1.95 -19.81
N ARG A 470 -0.26 2.67 -19.31
CA ARG A 470 1.15 2.22 -19.42
C ARG A 470 1.41 0.86 -18.80
N VAL A 471 0.64 0.52 -17.75
CA VAL A 471 0.75 -0.77 -17.06
C VAL A 471 0.20 -1.94 -17.88
N ASP A 472 -0.60 -1.69 -18.93
CA ASP A 472 -1.28 -2.73 -19.68
C ASP A 472 -0.30 -3.68 -20.40
N GLU A 473 0.76 -3.15 -21.02
CA GLU A 473 1.78 -3.99 -21.69
C GLU A 473 2.50 -4.91 -20.68
N TRP A 474 2.79 -4.39 -19.47
CA TRP A 474 3.37 -5.21 -18.43
C TRP A 474 2.35 -6.24 -17.89
N MET A 475 1.11 -5.83 -17.67
CA MET A 475 0.02 -6.71 -17.25
C MET A 475 -0.18 -7.87 -18.24
N LEU A 476 -0.19 -7.60 -19.54
CA LEU A 476 -0.36 -8.58 -20.61
C LEU A 476 0.77 -9.62 -20.66
N SER A 477 1.96 -9.30 -20.13
CA SER A 477 3.05 -10.27 -20.01
C SER A 477 2.73 -11.40 -19.02
N PHE A 478 1.76 -11.19 -18.13
CA PHE A 478 1.35 -12.15 -17.11
C PHE A 478 -0.09 -12.65 -17.28
N LEU A 479 -0.94 -11.93 -18.02
CA LEU A 479 -2.33 -12.29 -18.29
C LEU A 479 -2.48 -12.78 -19.73
N ASN A 480 -2.23 -14.06 -19.94
CA ASN A 480 -2.25 -14.67 -21.27
C ASN A 480 -3.64 -15.21 -21.66
N GLU A 481 -4.49 -15.50 -20.64
CA GLU A 481 -5.85 -16.03 -20.85
C GLU A 481 -6.79 -15.60 -19.73
N PHE A 482 -8.07 -15.64 -20.03
CA PHE A 482 -9.14 -15.46 -19.04
C PHE A 482 -10.30 -16.40 -19.38
N ASP A 483 -10.78 -17.16 -18.41
CA ASP A 483 -11.85 -18.16 -18.56
C ASP A 483 -11.60 -19.14 -19.74
N GLY A 484 -10.35 -19.60 -19.85
CA GLY A 484 -9.89 -20.51 -20.93
C GLY A 484 -9.84 -19.88 -22.32
N LYS A 485 -9.99 -18.54 -22.42
CA LYS A 485 -9.89 -17.79 -23.67
C LYS A 485 -8.55 -17.03 -23.72
N PRO A 486 -7.66 -17.34 -24.69
CA PRO A 486 -6.42 -16.58 -24.84
C PRO A 486 -6.67 -15.11 -25.18
N LEU A 487 -5.83 -14.21 -24.66
CA LEU A 487 -5.78 -12.82 -25.06
C LEU A 487 -4.87 -12.69 -26.29
N GLN A 488 -5.38 -12.06 -27.36
CA GLN A 488 -4.68 -11.88 -28.63
C GLN A 488 -4.61 -10.41 -29.02
N SER A 489 -3.40 -9.89 -29.24
CA SER A 489 -3.21 -8.58 -29.84
C SER A 489 -3.68 -8.56 -31.30
N VAL A 490 -4.44 -7.55 -31.68
CA VAL A 490 -4.86 -7.36 -33.08
C VAL A 490 -3.73 -6.83 -33.97
N ALA A 491 -2.65 -6.30 -33.36
CA ALA A 491 -1.48 -5.75 -34.03
C ALA A 491 -0.29 -6.73 -34.09
N ARG A 492 -0.49 -8.00 -33.71
CA ARG A 492 0.56 -9.02 -33.71
C ARG A 492 0.11 -10.30 -34.44
N GLY A 493 1.04 -10.93 -35.13
CA GLY A 493 0.87 -12.23 -35.73
C GLY A 493 -0.25 -12.34 -36.79
N ASP A 494 -0.59 -13.57 -37.11
CA ASP A 494 -1.70 -13.85 -38.02
C ASP A 494 -3.04 -13.88 -37.25
N LEU A 495 -4.03 -13.20 -37.79
CA LEU A 495 -5.37 -13.15 -37.22
C LEU A 495 -6.25 -14.23 -37.88
N ASP A 496 -6.64 -15.22 -37.08
CA ASP A 496 -7.69 -16.16 -37.47
C ASP A 496 -9.05 -15.62 -36.97
N LEU A 497 -9.77 -14.95 -37.85
CA LEU A 497 -11.09 -14.37 -37.56
C LEU A 497 -12.26 -15.28 -37.96
N GLY A 498 -12.04 -16.56 -38.01
CA GLY A 498 -12.97 -17.61 -38.41
C GLY A 498 -12.67 -18.18 -39.79
N ALA A 499 -13.12 -19.39 -40.03
CA ALA A 499 -12.88 -20.11 -41.25
C ALA A 499 -13.41 -19.33 -42.48
N LEU A 500 -12.50 -18.94 -43.35
CA LEU A 500 -12.86 -18.54 -44.71
C LEU A 500 -13.53 -19.74 -45.41
N ASN A 501 -14.58 -19.50 -46.16
CA ASN A 501 -15.08 -20.55 -47.05
C ASN A 501 -14.06 -20.85 -48.16
N ASP A 502 -14.21 -21.97 -48.81
CA ASP A 502 -13.23 -22.41 -49.83
C ASP A 502 -13.12 -21.44 -51.03
N GLU A 503 -14.21 -20.73 -51.35
CA GLU A 503 -14.24 -19.70 -52.38
C GLU A 503 -13.44 -18.46 -52.00
N GLU A 504 -13.56 -18.01 -50.74
CA GLU A 504 -12.80 -16.87 -50.20
C GLU A 504 -11.29 -17.19 -50.16
N LYS A 505 -10.89 -18.41 -49.77
CA LYS A 505 -9.49 -18.85 -49.78
C LYS A 505 -8.92 -18.83 -51.17
N GLN A 506 -9.61 -19.41 -52.16
CA GLN A 506 -9.18 -19.42 -53.55
C GLN A 506 -9.09 -18.02 -54.14
N ALA A 507 -10.01 -17.12 -53.79
CA ALA A 507 -9.95 -15.72 -54.19
C ALA A 507 -8.71 -15.01 -53.61
N GLN A 508 -8.39 -15.24 -52.36
CA GLN A 508 -7.21 -14.67 -51.71
C GLN A 508 -5.91 -15.21 -52.27
N GLU A 509 -5.83 -16.52 -52.55
CA GLU A 509 -4.67 -17.13 -53.19
C GLU A 509 -4.42 -16.53 -54.59
N LYS A 510 -5.47 -16.32 -55.37
CA LYS A 510 -5.38 -15.73 -56.70
C LYS A 510 -4.87 -14.30 -56.69
N VAL A 511 -5.39 -13.49 -55.76
CA VAL A 511 -4.91 -12.11 -55.50
C VAL A 511 -3.45 -12.15 -55.03
N GLY A 512 -3.07 -13.12 -54.19
CA GLY A 512 -1.71 -13.32 -53.71
C GLY A 512 -0.72 -13.56 -54.87
N GLU A 513 -1.07 -14.40 -55.84
CA GLU A 513 -0.23 -14.66 -57.01
C GLU A 513 -0.10 -13.43 -57.94
N GLU A 514 -1.19 -12.69 -58.12
CA GLU A 514 -1.22 -11.47 -58.96
C GLU A 514 -0.32 -10.35 -58.39
N PHE A 515 -0.37 -10.13 -57.06
CA PHE A 515 0.39 -9.06 -56.40
C PHE A 515 1.82 -9.46 -56.00
N LYS A 516 2.20 -10.72 -56.12
CA LYS A 516 3.52 -11.21 -55.72
C LYS A 516 4.69 -10.39 -56.27
N PRO A 517 4.76 -10.06 -57.62
CA PRO A 517 5.86 -9.26 -58.15
C PRO A 517 5.93 -7.85 -57.54
N LEU A 518 4.77 -7.27 -57.22
CA LEU A 518 4.69 -5.95 -56.56
C LEU A 518 5.23 -6.01 -55.14
N VAL A 519 4.78 -7.00 -54.36
CA VAL A 519 5.21 -7.21 -52.98
C VAL A 519 6.72 -7.48 -52.89
N ASP A 520 7.29 -8.27 -53.81
CA ASP A 520 8.72 -8.54 -53.84
C ASP A 520 9.55 -7.28 -54.10
N LYS A 521 9.09 -6.38 -54.98
CA LYS A 521 9.72 -5.07 -55.19
C LYS A 521 9.56 -4.12 -53.98
N MET A 522 8.39 -4.13 -53.32
CA MET A 522 8.18 -3.37 -52.10
C MET A 522 9.13 -3.82 -50.98
N LYS A 523 9.39 -5.13 -50.84
CA LYS A 523 10.37 -5.68 -49.89
C LYS A 523 11.76 -5.11 -50.15
N GLU A 524 12.19 -5.03 -51.39
CA GLU A 524 13.50 -4.47 -51.72
C GLU A 524 13.57 -2.98 -51.41
N ALA A 525 12.53 -2.20 -51.76
CA ALA A 525 12.45 -0.77 -51.48
C ALA A 525 12.43 -0.43 -49.97
N LEU A 526 11.91 -1.32 -49.13
CA LEU A 526 11.73 -1.10 -47.69
C LEU A 526 12.66 -1.92 -46.79
N LYS A 527 13.65 -2.60 -47.34
CA LYS A 527 14.55 -3.53 -46.62
C LYS A 527 15.22 -2.93 -45.38
N ASP A 528 15.43 -1.60 -45.35
CA ASP A 528 16.05 -0.89 -44.23
C ASP A 528 15.02 -0.49 -43.14
N LYS A 529 13.71 -0.59 -43.44
CA LYS A 529 12.64 -0.15 -42.54
C LYS A 529 11.70 -1.26 -42.10
N ALA A 530 11.43 -2.22 -42.97
CA ALA A 530 10.52 -3.33 -42.73
C ALA A 530 11.25 -4.66 -42.77
N LYS A 531 10.90 -5.57 -41.85
CA LYS A 531 11.38 -6.96 -41.86
C LYS A 531 10.84 -7.74 -43.05
N ASP A 532 9.59 -7.49 -43.37
CA ASP A 532 8.90 -8.11 -44.50
C ASP A 532 7.77 -7.21 -45.02
N VAL A 533 7.27 -7.50 -46.22
CA VAL A 533 6.04 -6.90 -46.76
C VAL A 533 5.13 -8.04 -47.22
N ARG A 534 3.85 -7.99 -46.85
CA ARG A 534 2.88 -9.02 -47.24
C ARG A 534 1.49 -8.42 -47.50
N LEU A 535 0.67 -9.16 -48.22
CA LEU A 535 -0.73 -8.80 -48.43
C LEU A 535 -1.55 -9.09 -47.16
N THR A 536 -2.57 -8.28 -46.96
CA THR A 536 -3.52 -8.50 -45.85
C THR A 536 -4.95 -8.28 -46.29
N PHE A 537 -5.86 -9.01 -45.69
CA PHE A 537 -7.31 -8.85 -45.84
C PHE A 537 -7.97 -8.37 -44.54
N ARG A 538 -7.14 -7.94 -43.56
CA ARG A 538 -7.64 -7.32 -42.32
C ARG A 538 -8.04 -5.86 -42.49
N LEU A 539 -7.59 -5.21 -43.56
CA LEU A 539 -7.86 -3.82 -43.86
C LEU A 539 -9.03 -3.70 -44.83
N THR A 540 -9.91 -2.70 -44.60
CA THR A 540 -11.04 -2.38 -45.48
C THR A 540 -10.92 -0.98 -46.08
N ASP A 541 -10.44 -0.03 -45.33
CA ASP A 541 -10.37 1.41 -45.70
C ASP A 541 -8.92 1.90 -45.78
N SER A 542 -8.01 1.36 -44.97
CA SER A 542 -6.62 1.75 -44.94
C SER A 542 -5.79 1.03 -46.03
N PRO A 543 -4.76 1.69 -46.63
CA PRO A 543 -3.91 1.09 -47.62
C PRO A 543 -2.88 0.11 -47.06
N SER A 544 -2.46 0.33 -45.81
CA SER A 544 -1.43 -0.44 -45.12
C SER A 544 -1.51 -0.30 -43.60
N CYS A 545 -0.91 -1.27 -42.89
CA CYS A 545 -0.67 -1.23 -41.45
C CYS A 545 0.68 -1.90 -41.12
N LEU A 546 1.17 -1.67 -39.89
CA LEU A 546 2.38 -2.34 -39.40
C LEU A 546 2.02 -3.43 -38.40
N VAL A 547 2.65 -4.60 -38.51
CA VAL A 547 2.40 -5.76 -37.67
C VAL A 547 3.71 -6.25 -37.09
N ALA A 548 3.71 -6.55 -35.77
CA ALA A 548 4.83 -7.23 -35.14
C ALA A 548 4.66 -8.76 -35.27
N ASP A 549 5.77 -9.50 -35.34
CA ASP A 549 5.72 -10.95 -35.24
C ASP A 549 5.24 -11.43 -33.86
N ASP A 550 4.75 -12.67 -33.82
CA ASP A 550 4.45 -13.34 -32.57
C ASP A 550 5.72 -13.42 -31.70
N GLY A 551 5.64 -12.95 -30.46
CA GLY A 551 6.77 -12.93 -29.52
C GLY A 551 7.72 -11.74 -29.66
N GLU A 552 7.58 -10.88 -30.67
CA GLU A 552 8.32 -9.61 -30.73
C GLU A 552 7.67 -8.52 -29.89
N MET A 553 8.49 -7.54 -29.49
CA MET A 553 8.03 -6.37 -28.75
C MET A 553 7.11 -5.52 -29.63
N SER A 554 5.99 -5.03 -29.06
CA SER A 554 5.13 -4.09 -29.78
C SER A 554 5.84 -2.76 -30.05
N GLY A 555 5.49 -2.08 -31.15
CA GLY A 555 5.99 -0.73 -31.40
C GLY A 555 5.64 0.25 -30.27
N TYR A 556 4.50 0.04 -29.61
CA TYR A 556 4.09 0.80 -28.44
C TYR A 556 5.04 0.60 -27.24
N LEU A 557 5.36 -0.65 -26.87
CA LEU A 557 6.29 -0.95 -25.78
C LEU A 557 7.70 -0.40 -26.05
N GLN A 558 8.16 -0.49 -27.31
CA GLN A 558 9.44 0.09 -27.69
C GLN A 558 9.47 1.61 -27.48
N ARG A 559 8.40 2.32 -27.89
CA ARG A 559 8.29 3.77 -27.67
C ARG A 559 8.31 4.11 -26.19
N MET A 560 7.59 3.34 -25.37
CA MET A 560 7.60 3.52 -23.92
C MET A 560 8.99 3.38 -23.31
N LEU A 561 9.74 2.35 -23.69
CA LEU A 561 11.10 2.10 -23.19
C LEU A 561 12.06 3.24 -23.60
N LYS A 562 11.99 3.68 -24.86
CA LYS A 562 12.77 4.83 -25.35
C LYS A 562 12.42 6.11 -24.58
N ALA A 563 11.14 6.38 -24.33
CA ALA A 563 10.68 7.52 -23.55
C ALA A 563 11.14 7.49 -22.08
N ALA A 564 11.34 6.28 -21.54
CA ALA A 564 11.90 6.04 -20.21
C ALA A 564 13.45 6.08 -20.19
N GLY A 565 14.12 6.38 -21.32
CA GLY A 565 15.58 6.43 -21.42
C GLY A 565 16.25 5.05 -21.40
N GLN A 566 15.50 3.98 -21.67
CA GLN A 566 16.02 2.61 -21.76
C GLN A 566 16.36 2.24 -23.20
N ASP A 567 17.42 1.45 -23.37
CA ASP A 567 17.76 0.87 -24.66
C ASP A 567 16.70 -0.15 -25.07
N ALA A 568 16.01 0.11 -26.17
CA ALA A 568 15.06 -0.83 -26.76
C ALA A 568 15.65 -1.40 -28.06
N PRO A 569 15.46 -2.70 -28.34
CA PRO A 569 15.85 -3.29 -29.63
C PRO A 569 15.25 -2.52 -30.80
N SER A 570 15.94 -2.46 -31.93
CA SER A 570 15.38 -1.86 -33.14
C SER A 570 14.13 -2.65 -33.58
N PHE A 571 13.03 -1.96 -33.79
CA PHE A 571 11.77 -2.52 -34.25
C PHE A 571 11.75 -2.49 -35.79
N HIS A 572 11.66 -3.63 -36.42
CA HIS A 572 11.49 -3.78 -37.88
C HIS A 572 10.16 -4.50 -38.12
N PRO A 573 9.05 -3.75 -38.22
CA PRO A 573 7.74 -4.36 -38.40
C PRO A 573 7.57 -4.99 -39.76
N ILE A 574 6.56 -5.81 -39.90
CA ILE A 574 6.06 -6.28 -41.19
C ILE A 574 5.06 -5.22 -41.68
N LEU A 575 5.26 -4.76 -42.95
CA LEU A 575 4.27 -3.92 -43.61
C LEU A 575 3.21 -4.81 -44.25
N GLU A 576 1.97 -4.71 -43.80
CA GLU A 576 0.83 -5.33 -44.45
C GLU A 576 0.13 -4.32 -45.36
N VAL A 577 -0.11 -4.73 -46.63
CA VAL A 577 -0.75 -3.88 -47.63
C VAL A 577 -2.09 -4.47 -48.06
N ASN A 578 -3.07 -3.59 -48.25
CA ASN A 578 -4.43 -3.92 -48.66
C ASN A 578 -4.53 -3.97 -50.19
N PRO A 579 -4.62 -5.16 -50.83
CA PRO A 579 -4.68 -5.28 -52.30
C PRO A 579 -5.96 -4.65 -52.88
N GLU A 580 -7.01 -4.47 -52.09
CA GLU A 580 -8.28 -3.87 -52.53
C GLU A 580 -8.25 -2.34 -52.54
N HIS A 581 -7.30 -1.70 -51.82
CA HIS A 581 -7.23 -0.26 -51.71
C HIS A 581 -6.78 0.40 -53.03
N ALA A 582 -7.41 1.51 -53.41
CA ALA A 582 -7.17 2.21 -54.67
C ALA A 582 -5.69 2.65 -54.87
N LEU A 583 -5.02 3.07 -53.80
CA LEU A 583 -3.60 3.43 -53.84
C LEU A 583 -2.72 2.24 -54.15
N VAL A 584 -3.01 1.05 -53.60
CA VAL A 584 -2.23 -0.18 -53.81
C VAL A 584 -2.48 -0.74 -55.23
N LYS A 585 -3.75 -0.77 -55.64
CA LYS A 585 -4.12 -1.15 -57.05
C LYS A 585 -3.48 -0.27 -58.12
N GLY A 586 -3.26 1.01 -57.79
CA GLY A 586 -2.65 1.98 -58.68
C GLY A 586 -1.11 1.99 -58.67
N LEU A 587 -0.48 1.13 -57.89
CA LEU A 587 0.99 1.01 -57.88
C LEU A 587 1.48 0.17 -59.07
N HIS A 588 2.37 0.77 -59.84
CA HIS A 588 3.05 0.07 -60.93
C HIS A 588 4.53 -0.07 -60.59
N ALA A 589 5.00 -1.30 -60.58
CA ALA A 589 6.36 -1.65 -60.20
C ALA A 589 7.45 -0.94 -61.07
N ASP A 590 7.10 -0.50 -62.24
CA ASP A 590 8.01 0.17 -63.20
C ASP A 590 7.87 1.69 -63.18
N SER A 591 7.08 2.28 -62.26
CA SER A 591 6.93 3.73 -62.14
C SER A 591 8.17 4.40 -61.56
N ALA A 592 8.56 5.58 -62.05
CA ALA A 592 9.71 6.32 -61.55
C ALA A 592 9.62 6.72 -60.07
N ASN A 593 8.41 6.72 -59.50
CA ASN A 593 8.15 7.13 -58.12
C ASN A 593 7.77 5.92 -57.23
N PHE A 594 8.07 4.70 -57.63
CA PHE A 594 7.68 3.47 -56.92
C PHE A 594 8.20 3.43 -55.48
N ASP A 595 9.49 3.69 -55.29
CA ASP A 595 10.11 3.70 -53.96
C ASP A 595 9.51 4.77 -53.06
N ASP A 596 9.20 5.96 -53.60
CA ASP A 596 8.55 7.02 -52.86
C ASP A 596 7.15 6.63 -52.37
N TRP A 597 6.39 5.89 -53.18
CA TRP A 597 5.10 5.33 -52.77
C TRP A 597 5.25 4.27 -51.69
N CYS A 598 6.22 3.38 -51.79
CA CYS A 598 6.48 2.36 -50.76
C CYS A 598 6.81 3.00 -49.42
N HIS A 599 7.72 3.99 -49.41
CA HIS A 599 8.04 4.75 -48.21
C HIS A 599 6.87 5.54 -47.67
N LEU A 600 6.01 6.12 -48.52
CA LEU A 600 4.82 6.83 -48.09
C LEU A 600 3.83 5.89 -47.39
N LEU A 601 3.57 4.70 -47.94
CA LEU A 601 2.68 3.71 -47.33
C LEU A 601 3.20 3.25 -45.96
N PHE A 602 4.51 3.04 -45.83
CA PHE A 602 5.15 2.67 -44.58
C PHE A 602 5.02 3.81 -43.54
N ASP A 603 5.37 5.04 -43.92
CA ASP A 603 5.35 6.19 -43.03
C ASP A 603 3.92 6.54 -42.60
N GLN A 604 2.92 6.38 -43.49
CA GLN A 604 1.51 6.54 -43.14
C GLN A 604 1.03 5.48 -42.13
N ALA A 605 1.41 4.21 -42.33
CA ALA A 605 1.09 3.14 -41.41
C ALA A 605 1.71 3.38 -40.02
N LEU A 606 2.96 3.86 -39.97
CA LEU A 606 3.64 4.23 -38.73
C LEU A 606 2.92 5.36 -37.99
N LEU A 607 2.50 6.41 -38.74
CA LEU A 607 1.74 7.52 -38.15
C LEU A 607 0.37 7.08 -37.66
N ALA A 608 -0.32 6.20 -38.38
CA ALA A 608 -1.63 5.67 -38.00
C ALA A 608 -1.59 4.87 -36.69
N GLU A 609 -0.43 4.31 -36.34
CA GLU A 609 -0.20 3.61 -35.08
C GLU A 609 0.36 4.49 -33.96
N GLY A 610 0.38 5.82 -34.17
CA GLY A 610 0.91 6.78 -33.19
C GLY A 610 2.44 6.83 -33.16
N GLY A 611 3.12 6.26 -34.13
CA GLY A 611 4.56 6.32 -34.26
C GLY A 611 5.04 7.71 -34.71
N ALA A 612 6.27 8.07 -34.38
CA ALA A 612 6.93 9.30 -34.85
C ALA A 612 7.83 8.96 -36.04
N LEU A 613 7.81 9.82 -37.06
CA LEU A 613 8.71 9.71 -38.19
C LEU A 613 10.12 10.13 -37.79
N GLU A 614 11.14 9.39 -38.23
CA GLU A 614 12.55 9.78 -38.03
C GLU A 614 12.91 11.06 -38.80
N ASP A 615 12.36 11.21 -40.01
CA ASP A 615 12.53 12.40 -40.86
C ASP A 615 11.20 12.88 -41.41
N PRO A 616 10.46 13.74 -40.63
CA PRO A 616 9.22 14.34 -41.07
C PRO A 616 9.37 15.24 -42.32
N ALA A 617 10.55 15.87 -42.50
CA ALA A 617 10.77 16.76 -43.63
C ALA A 617 10.82 15.99 -44.96
N SER A 618 11.48 14.82 -44.98
CA SER A 618 11.50 13.95 -46.14
C SER A 618 10.13 13.36 -46.47
N PHE A 619 9.32 13.04 -45.44
CA PHE A 619 7.94 12.61 -45.65
C PHE A 619 7.09 13.69 -46.33
N VAL A 620 7.15 14.94 -45.85
CA VAL A 620 6.41 16.06 -46.47
C VAL A 620 6.87 16.31 -47.89
N LYS A 621 8.20 16.32 -48.14
CA LYS A 621 8.77 16.52 -49.49
C LYS A 621 8.28 15.41 -50.44
N ARG A 622 8.33 14.14 -50.03
CA ARG A 622 7.89 12.99 -50.83
C ARG A 622 6.39 13.09 -51.11
N THR A 623 5.57 13.37 -50.10
CA THR A 623 4.12 13.53 -50.24
C THR A 623 3.79 14.61 -51.30
N ASN A 624 4.43 15.77 -51.20
CA ASN A 624 4.21 16.88 -52.14
C ASN A 624 4.62 16.49 -53.58
N ALA A 625 5.76 15.80 -53.75
CA ALA A 625 6.22 15.35 -55.06
C ALA A 625 5.21 14.38 -55.72
N LEU A 626 4.69 13.40 -54.94
CA LEU A 626 3.70 12.46 -55.41
C LEU A 626 2.35 13.07 -55.74
N LEU A 627 1.89 14.05 -54.92
CA LEU A 627 0.66 14.81 -55.23
C LEU A 627 0.78 15.63 -56.52
N LEU A 628 1.92 16.30 -56.71
CA LEU A 628 2.17 17.06 -57.93
C LEU A 628 2.23 16.18 -59.18
N ALA A 629 2.87 14.98 -59.08
CA ALA A 629 2.95 14.01 -60.16
C ALA A 629 1.57 13.43 -60.57
N ARG A 630 0.57 13.45 -59.67
CA ARG A 630 -0.81 13.04 -60.00
C ARG A 630 -1.71 14.18 -60.46
N ALA A 631 -1.36 15.42 -60.18
CA ALA A 631 -2.15 16.60 -60.55
C ALA A 631 -1.82 17.14 -61.95
N GLY A 632 -0.71 16.72 -62.55
CA GLY A 632 -0.30 17.00 -63.91
C GLY A 632 -0.53 15.81 -64.83
#